data_32d8fc214662f57dd1e89e6090135168
#
_entry.id   32d8fc214662f57dd1e89e6090135168
#
_cell.length_a   1.000
_cell.length_b   1.000
_cell.length_c   1.000
_cell.angle_alpha   90.00
_cell.angle_beta   90.00
_cell.angle_gamma   90.00
#
_symmetry.space_group_name_H-M   'P 1'
#
loop_
_entity.id
_entity.type
_entity.pdbx_description
1 polymer ?
#
loop_
_entity_poly.entity_id
_entity_poly.type
_entity_poly.pdbx_seq_one_letter_code
_entity_poly.pdbx_strand_id
1 'polypeptide(L)'
;VRFVFDLEGTISFHDEKVSDYLTDMLAFLCERGHEPIFVSSKSIRHMLTLLDKQFHNSKMVGGNGAIICYRGNIEQIVAFSTSMFSKLKELIQLFDATYLVESDWDYAYTGGAYHRVVNDVDPYKLAENHHLEDLSTVWKITILSASNRKEMIEKLRKLNVAVHLIDDGEMIEITPLGLSKWNALRTLGIQKRNYIAFGKDEEDVNVFDFAQYTILIGNNPALVAFADEQLIVDDRIEMKIVESCKRLSERFKLT
;
A
#
# COMPACT_ATOMS: atom_id res chain seq x y z
N VAL A 1 14.63 -11.85 13.12
CA VAL A 1 14.72 -10.79 12.08
C VAL A 1 13.32 -10.49 11.56
N ARG A 2 13.09 -9.29 11.08
CA ARG A 2 11.83 -8.85 10.45
C ARG A 2 11.90 -9.08 8.95
N PHE A 3 10.81 -9.55 8.39
CA PHE A 3 10.62 -9.72 6.95
C PHE A 3 9.51 -8.77 6.51
N VAL A 4 9.84 -7.76 5.74
CA VAL A 4 8.90 -6.78 5.20
C VAL A 4 8.52 -7.21 3.80
N PHE A 5 7.24 -7.47 3.58
CA PHE A 5 6.69 -7.89 2.30
C PHE A 5 5.76 -6.80 1.76
N ASP A 6 6.07 -6.28 0.59
CA ASP A 6 5.04 -5.69 -0.25
C ASP A 6 4.05 -6.79 -0.65
N LEU A 7 2.77 -6.48 -0.84
CA LEU A 7 1.75 -7.50 -1.09
C LEU A 7 1.52 -7.74 -2.57
N GLU A 8 0.93 -6.80 -3.25
CA GLU A 8 0.43 -6.95 -4.62
C GLU A 8 1.57 -7.17 -5.62
N GLY A 9 1.58 -8.33 -6.26
CA GLY A 9 2.61 -8.77 -7.22
C GLY A 9 3.97 -9.09 -6.59
N THR A 10 4.04 -9.14 -5.25
CA THR A 10 5.21 -9.58 -4.48
C THR A 10 4.96 -10.91 -3.79
N ILE A 11 3.89 -11.05 -3.00
CA ILE A 11 3.42 -12.31 -2.40
C ILE A 11 1.93 -12.58 -2.63
N SER A 12 1.19 -11.62 -3.18
CA SER A 12 -0.17 -11.79 -3.70
C SER A 12 -0.13 -11.51 -5.20
N PHE A 13 -0.46 -12.48 -6.01
CA PHE A 13 -0.41 -12.41 -7.47
C PHE A 13 -1.82 -12.34 -8.05
N HIS A 14 -2.00 -11.60 -9.16
CA HIS A 14 -3.28 -11.47 -9.87
C HIS A 14 -4.44 -10.93 -9.01
N ASP A 15 -4.13 -10.10 -8.01
CA ASP A 15 -5.10 -9.58 -7.02
C ASP A 15 -5.83 -10.69 -6.23
N GLU A 16 -5.24 -11.87 -6.18
CA GLU A 16 -5.76 -13.01 -5.45
C GLU A 16 -5.17 -13.06 -4.03
N LYS A 17 -5.85 -13.77 -3.14
CA LYS A 17 -5.37 -14.06 -1.79
C LYS A 17 -3.99 -14.73 -1.87
N VAL A 18 -3.12 -14.40 -0.92
CA VAL A 18 -1.82 -15.07 -0.75
C VAL A 18 -2.06 -16.59 -0.69
N SER A 19 -1.37 -17.35 -1.53
CA SER A 19 -1.56 -18.78 -1.65
C SER A 19 -1.29 -19.52 -0.33
N ASP A 20 -1.87 -20.70 -0.18
CA ASP A 20 -1.63 -21.54 1.01
C ASP A 20 -0.13 -21.87 1.13
N TYR A 21 0.58 -22.03 0.02
CA TYR A 21 2.01 -22.31 0.01
C TYR A 21 2.86 -21.16 0.55
N LEU A 22 2.54 -19.91 0.21
CA LEU A 22 3.18 -18.72 0.78
C LEU A 22 2.69 -18.45 2.21
N THR A 23 1.43 -18.75 2.51
CA THR A 23 0.88 -18.69 3.87
C THR A 23 1.63 -19.60 4.83
N ASP A 24 1.92 -20.85 4.42
CA ASP A 24 2.73 -21.81 5.18
C ASP A 24 4.17 -21.31 5.38
N MET A 25 4.75 -20.65 4.39
CA MET A 25 6.07 -20.03 4.51
C MET A 25 6.06 -18.89 5.53
N LEU A 26 5.05 -18.04 5.54
CA LEU A 26 4.91 -16.98 6.53
C LEU A 26 4.75 -17.55 7.96
N ALA A 27 3.96 -18.61 8.13
CA ALA A 27 3.82 -19.33 9.40
C ALA A 27 5.17 -19.93 9.86
N PHE A 28 5.92 -20.57 8.95
CA PHE A 28 7.26 -21.07 9.20
C PHE A 28 8.23 -19.97 9.69
N LEU A 29 8.16 -18.76 9.14
CA LEU A 29 8.95 -17.63 9.63
C LEU A 29 8.60 -17.28 11.08
N CYS A 30 7.29 -17.22 11.41
CA CYS A 30 6.82 -16.95 12.77
C CYS A 30 7.28 -18.02 13.77
N GLU A 31 7.18 -19.31 13.43
CA GLU A 31 7.64 -20.43 14.26
C GLU A 31 9.13 -20.36 14.58
N ARG A 32 9.92 -19.74 13.70
CA ARG A 32 11.37 -19.52 13.91
C ARG A 32 11.70 -18.20 14.61
N GLY A 33 10.69 -17.49 15.10
CA GLY A 33 10.88 -16.22 15.81
C GLY A 33 11.14 -15.02 14.90
N HIS A 34 10.85 -15.13 13.59
CA HIS A 34 10.88 -14.01 12.69
C HIS A 34 9.51 -13.31 12.66
N GLU A 35 9.50 -12.03 12.32
CA GLU A 35 8.28 -11.20 12.28
C GLU A 35 7.97 -10.81 10.84
N PRO A 36 6.94 -11.39 10.19
CA PRO A 36 6.45 -10.86 8.93
C PRO A 36 5.70 -9.55 9.15
N ILE A 37 5.97 -8.57 8.29
CA ILE A 37 5.37 -7.24 8.27
C ILE A 37 4.90 -7.00 6.85
N PHE A 38 3.69 -6.49 6.68
CA PHE A 38 3.10 -6.30 5.38
C PHE A 38 2.98 -4.81 5.04
N VAL A 39 3.34 -4.45 3.82
CA VAL A 39 3.22 -3.09 3.31
C VAL A 39 2.47 -3.11 1.97
N SER A 40 1.70 -2.08 1.67
CA SER A 40 0.92 -2.00 0.44
C SER A 40 0.58 -0.55 0.07
N SER A 41 0.33 -0.29 -1.19
CA SER A 41 -0.28 0.96 -1.68
C SER A 41 -1.80 1.00 -1.45
N LYS A 42 -2.41 -0.14 -1.14
CA LYS A 42 -3.84 -0.29 -0.88
C LYS A 42 -4.19 -0.02 0.60
N SER A 43 -5.47 0.10 0.90
CA SER A 43 -5.96 0.25 2.27
C SER A 43 -5.73 -1.00 3.12
N ILE A 44 -5.73 -0.85 4.46
CA ILE A 44 -5.68 -2.00 5.39
C ILE A 44 -6.84 -2.97 5.13
N ARG A 45 -8.05 -2.45 4.86
CA ARG A 45 -9.21 -3.25 4.50
C ARG A 45 -8.91 -4.21 3.34
N HIS A 46 -8.27 -3.71 2.27
CA HIS A 46 -7.89 -4.54 1.13
C HIS A 46 -6.83 -5.57 1.52
N MET A 47 -5.80 -5.18 2.26
CA MET A 47 -4.74 -6.10 2.72
C MET A 47 -5.29 -7.28 3.52
N LEU A 48 -6.30 -7.05 4.37
CA LEU A 48 -6.95 -8.10 5.16
C LEU A 48 -7.68 -9.14 4.28
N THR A 49 -8.10 -8.79 3.08
CA THR A 49 -8.71 -9.76 2.14
C THR A 49 -7.68 -10.64 1.47
N LEU A 50 -6.46 -10.16 1.30
CA LEU A 50 -5.36 -10.91 0.67
C LEU A 50 -4.64 -11.84 1.64
N LEU A 51 -4.61 -11.50 2.94
CA LEU A 51 -3.89 -12.24 3.97
C LEU A 51 -4.79 -13.27 4.65
N ASP A 52 -4.19 -14.39 5.06
CA ASP A 52 -4.87 -15.33 5.95
C ASP A 52 -5.13 -14.69 7.33
N LYS A 53 -6.24 -15.07 7.97
CA LYS A 53 -6.70 -14.51 9.25
C LYS A 53 -5.66 -14.58 10.38
N GLN A 54 -4.78 -15.57 10.36
CA GLN A 54 -3.72 -15.68 11.36
C GLN A 54 -2.74 -14.51 11.34
N PHE A 55 -2.64 -13.77 10.21
CA PHE A 55 -1.77 -12.62 10.05
C PHE A 55 -2.48 -11.27 10.23
N HIS A 56 -3.79 -11.24 10.50
CA HIS A 56 -4.55 -9.99 10.67
C HIS A 56 -4.09 -9.15 11.88
N ASN A 57 -3.37 -9.77 12.83
CA ASN A 57 -2.76 -9.08 13.98
C ASN A 57 -1.31 -8.65 13.73
N SER A 58 -0.76 -8.89 12.55
CA SER A 58 0.60 -8.48 12.19
C SER A 58 0.70 -6.96 12.04
N LYS A 59 1.93 -6.44 12.00
CA LYS A 59 2.18 -5.05 11.63
C LYS A 59 1.88 -4.87 10.15
N MET A 60 1.05 -3.89 9.84
CA MET A 60 0.66 -3.55 8.46
C MET A 60 0.80 -2.06 8.21
N VAL A 61 1.22 -1.74 7.00
CA VAL A 61 1.31 -0.37 6.49
C VAL A 61 0.52 -0.31 5.18
N GLY A 62 -0.61 0.37 5.20
CA GLY A 62 -1.46 0.61 4.02
C GLY A 62 -1.27 2.00 3.44
N GLY A 63 -1.74 2.19 2.19
CA GLY A 63 -1.78 3.48 1.54
C GLY A 63 -0.39 4.12 1.36
N ASN A 64 0.63 3.33 1.03
CA ASN A 64 2.01 3.81 0.92
C ASN A 64 2.53 4.53 2.17
N GLY A 65 2.04 4.15 3.36
CA GLY A 65 2.43 4.77 4.62
C GLY A 65 1.37 5.67 5.24
N ALA A 66 0.19 5.80 4.63
CA ALA A 66 -0.90 6.60 5.17
C ALA A 66 -1.51 5.95 6.42
N ILE A 67 -1.64 4.62 6.45
CA ILE A 67 -2.33 3.89 7.52
C ILE A 67 -1.38 2.89 8.14
N ILE A 68 -1.26 2.93 9.46
CA ILE A 68 -0.51 1.98 10.26
C ILE A 68 -1.48 1.16 11.09
N CYS A 69 -1.41 -0.15 10.97
CA CYS A 69 -2.21 -1.09 11.74
C CYS A 69 -1.32 -2.08 12.49
N TYR A 70 -1.68 -2.37 13.73
CA TYR A 70 -1.03 -3.38 14.56
C TYR A 70 -2.01 -4.01 15.54
N ARG A 71 -1.92 -5.33 15.72
CA ARG A 71 -2.83 -6.12 16.57
C ARG A 71 -4.31 -5.92 16.23
N GLY A 72 -4.61 -5.79 14.94
CA GLY A 72 -5.96 -5.58 14.46
C GLY A 72 -6.53 -4.17 14.68
N ASN A 73 -5.74 -3.22 15.19
CA ASN A 73 -6.16 -1.84 15.41
C ASN A 73 -5.41 -0.88 14.48
N ILE A 74 -6.10 0.14 14.01
CA ILE A 74 -5.48 1.27 13.33
C ILE A 74 -4.82 2.14 14.40
N GLU A 75 -3.49 2.22 14.37
CA GLU A 75 -2.68 2.95 15.35
C GLU A 75 -2.44 4.41 14.90
N GLN A 76 -2.38 4.64 13.61
CA GLN A 76 -2.13 5.97 13.04
C GLN A 76 -2.67 6.07 11.63
N ILE A 77 -3.19 7.26 11.29
CA ILE A 77 -3.52 7.66 9.92
C ILE A 77 -2.88 9.02 9.64
N VAL A 78 -2.17 9.12 8.52
CA VAL A 78 -1.70 10.39 7.95
C VAL A 78 -2.76 10.87 6.96
N ALA A 79 -3.65 11.73 7.44
CA ALA A 79 -4.78 12.27 6.68
C ALA A 79 -4.53 13.73 6.27
N PHE A 80 -5.34 14.22 5.32
CA PHE A 80 -5.41 15.66 5.06
C PHE A 80 -5.88 16.41 6.31
N SER A 81 -5.31 17.61 6.56
CA SER A 81 -5.89 18.50 7.58
C SER A 81 -7.31 18.91 7.18
N THR A 82 -8.14 19.22 8.16
CA THR A 82 -9.53 19.68 7.90
C THR A 82 -9.57 20.84 6.92
N SER A 83 -8.66 21.83 7.06
CA SER A 83 -8.57 22.97 6.15
C SER A 83 -8.14 22.58 4.74
N MET A 84 -7.24 21.57 4.59
CA MET A 84 -6.83 21.09 3.29
C MET A 84 -7.98 20.29 2.64
N PHE A 85 -8.63 19.42 3.39
CA PHE A 85 -9.76 18.65 2.87
C PHE A 85 -10.92 19.56 2.41
N SER A 86 -11.21 20.65 3.17
CA SER A 86 -12.19 21.65 2.72
C SER A 86 -11.83 22.27 1.37
N LYS A 87 -10.56 22.64 1.16
CA LYS A 87 -10.11 23.15 -0.16
C LYS A 87 -10.22 22.13 -1.28
N LEU A 88 -9.93 20.87 -0.98
CA LEU A 88 -10.07 19.77 -1.96
C LEU A 88 -11.54 19.55 -2.32
N LYS A 89 -12.48 19.63 -1.36
CA LYS A 89 -13.92 19.57 -1.60
C LYS A 89 -14.41 20.73 -2.49
N GLU A 90 -13.92 21.94 -2.23
CA GLU A 90 -14.22 23.12 -3.09
C GLU A 90 -13.77 22.88 -4.54
N LEU A 91 -12.58 22.30 -4.75
CA LEU A 91 -12.12 21.97 -6.11
C LEU A 91 -12.94 20.85 -6.75
N ILE A 92 -13.31 19.81 -6.02
CA ILE A 92 -14.20 18.74 -6.49
C ILE A 92 -15.52 19.35 -6.98
N GLN A 93 -16.12 20.22 -6.20
CA GLN A 93 -17.37 20.90 -6.55
C GLN A 93 -17.18 21.87 -7.75
N LEU A 94 -16.11 22.69 -7.73
CA LEU A 94 -15.84 23.67 -8.78
C LEU A 94 -15.70 23.04 -10.17
N PHE A 95 -15.11 21.84 -10.23
CA PHE A 95 -14.87 21.14 -11.49
C PHE A 95 -15.87 20.03 -11.78
N ASP A 96 -16.99 19.97 -11.05
CA ASP A 96 -18.01 18.91 -11.18
C ASP A 96 -17.36 17.52 -11.29
N ALA A 97 -16.42 17.24 -10.39
CA ALA A 97 -15.57 16.06 -10.47
C ALA A 97 -16.29 14.81 -9.93
N THR A 98 -16.09 13.68 -10.63
CA THR A 98 -16.40 12.37 -10.07
C THR A 98 -15.17 11.83 -9.37
N TYR A 99 -15.36 11.12 -8.28
CA TYR A 99 -14.28 10.75 -7.38
C TYR A 99 -14.49 9.42 -6.67
N LEU A 100 -13.36 8.90 -6.15
CA LEU A 100 -13.27 8.00 -5.03
C LEU A 100 -12.45 8.68 -3.94
N VAL A 101 -13.00 8.82 -2.75
CA VAL A 101 -12.34 9.37 -1.56
C VAL A 101 -12.26 8.28 -0.49
N GLU A 102 -11.05 7.97 -0.04
CA GLU A 102 -10.81 6.91 0.93
C GLU A 102 -10.52 7.50 2.32
N SER A 103 -11.24 6.98 3.32
CA SER A 103 -11.09 7.29 4.73
C SER A 103 -10.37 6.14 5.46
N ASP A 104 -10.42 6.12 6.77
CA ASP A 104 -9.82 5.08 7.62
C ASP A 104 -10.33 3.66 7.27
N TRP A 105 -11.64 3.52 7.09
CA TRP A 105 -12.27 2.26 6.69
C TRP A 105 -13.22 2.43 5.51
N ASP A 106 -14.08 3.45 5.55
CA ASP A 106 -15.12 3.71 4.57
C ASP A 106 -14.64 4.63 3.42
N TYR A 107 -15.52 4.89 2.48
CA TYR A 107 -15.19 5.73 1.33
C TYR A 107 -16.39 6.55 0.86
N ALA A 108 -16.14 7.55 0.03
CA ALA A 108 -17.16 8.26 -0.75
C ALA A 108 -16.86 8.10 -2.24
N TYR A 109 -17.86 7.67 -3.00
CA TYR A 109 -17.72 7.39 -4.43
C TYR A 109 -18.89 7.90 -5.23
N THR A 110 -18.62 8.60 -6.32
CA THR A 110 -19.63 9.18 -7.23
C THR A 110 -19.50 8.74 -8.70
N GLY A 111 -18.58 7.80 -8.99
CA GLY A 111 -18.41 7.26 -10.33
C GLY A 111 -19.53 6.30 -10.75
N GLY A 112 -19.46 5.81 -11.98
CA GLY A 112 -20.42 4.83 -12.51
C GLY A 112 -20.32 3.48 -11.78
N ALA A 113 -21.44 2.78 -11.66
CA ALA A 113 -21.53 1.48 -10.94
C ALA A 113 -20.59 0.38 -11.48
N TYR A 114 -20.15 0.51 -12.71
CA TYR A 114 -19.25 -0.45 -13.38
C TYR A 114 -17.83 0.07 -13.54
N HIS A 115 -17.49 1.19 -12.92
CA HIS A 115 -16.12 1.69 -12.97
C HIS A 115 -15.21 0.76 -12.15
N ARG A 116 -14.08 0.33 -12.76
CA ARG A 116 -13.16 -0.64 -12.14
C ARG A 116 -12.71 -0.23 -10.73
N VAL A 117 -12.46 1.06 -10.52
CA VAL A 117 -11.91 1.59 -9.27
C VAL A 117 -12.76 1.22 -8.04
N VAL A 118 -14.10 1.20 -8.12
CA VAL A 118 -14.94 0.85 -6.98
C VAL A 118 -14.85 -0.65 -6.66
N ASN A 119 -14.68 -1.49 -7.67
CA ASN A 119 -14.51 -2.93 -7.47
C ASN A 119 -13.12 -3.24 -6.89
N ASP A 120 -12.09 -2.49 -7.29
CA ASP A 120 -10.72 -2.67 -6.80
C ASP A 120 -10.55 -2.18 -5.35
N VAL A 121 -11.30 -1.15 -4.96
CA VAL A 121 -11.20 -0.56 -3.60
C VAL A 121 -11.89 -1.41 -2.55
N ASP A 122 -13.04 -1.98 -2.87
CA ASP A 122 -13.82 -2.80 -1.92
C ASP A 122 -14.48 -4.01 -2.59
N PRO A 123 -13.67 -4.98 -3.10
CA PRO A 123 -14.17 -6.13 -3.84
C PRO A 123 -15.11 -7.01 -3.01
N TYR A 124 -14.93 -7.02 -1.70
CA TYR A 124 -15.68 -7.86 -0.77
C TYR A 124 -16.81 -7.11 -0.05
N LYS A 125 -17.05 -5.85 -0.38
CA LYS A 125 -18.09 -4.99 0.22
C LYS A 125 -18.02 -4.96 1.75
N LEU A 126 -16.82 -4.67 2.26
CA LEU A 126 -16.51 -4.60 3.70
C LEU A 126 -16.69 -3.19 4.26
N ALA A 127 -16.94 -2.20 3.41
CA ALA A 127 -17.06 -0.79 3.76
C ALA A 127 -18.35 -0.19 3.21
N GLU A 128 -18.70 0.97 3.71
CA GLU A 128 -19.87 1.71 3.27
C GLU A 128 -19.48 2.90 2.37
N ASN A 129 -20.31 3.18 1.36
CA ASN A 129 -20.18 4.36 0.54
C ASN A 129 -20.98 5.50 1.18
N HIS A 130 -20.29 6.47 1.77
CA HIS A 130 -20.87 7.64 2.44
C HIS A 130 -20.93 8.87 1.53
N HIS A 131 -21.66 9.90 1.97
CA HIS A 131 -21.51 11.21 1.39
C HIS A 131 -20.16 11.82 1.73
N LEU A 132 -19.60 12.59 0.82
CA LEU A 132 -18.29 13.23 1.00
C LEU A 132 -18.18 14.07 2.27
N GLU A 133 -19.29 14.69 2.67
CA GLU A 133 -19.37 15.56 3.85
C GLU A 133 -19.29 14.78 5.18
N ASP A 134 -19.62 13.48 5.17
CA ASP A 134 -19.60 12.63 6.35
C ASP A 134 -18.22 12.05 6.64
N LEU A 135 -17.28 12.15 5.67
CA LEU A 135 -15.91 11.67 5.87
C LEU A 135 -15.05 12.71 6.59
N SER A 136 -14.28 12.27 7.58
CA SER A 136 -13.43 13.14 8.39
C SER A 136 -11.93 12.84 8.27
N THR A 137 -11.57 11.57 8.20
CA THR A 137 -10.16 11.10 8.21
C THR A 137 -9.76 10.63 6.81
N VAL A 138 -9.65 11.56 5.86
CA VAL A 138 -9.36 11.27 4.45
C VAL A 138 -7.86 11.26 4.19
N TRP A 139 -7.36 10.17 3.61
CA TRP A 139 -5.94 10.00 3.28
C TRP A 139 -5.67 9.89 1.78
N LYS A 140 -6.70 9.63 0.96
CA LYS A 140 -6.54 9.58 -0.49
C LYS A 140 -7.80 10.05 -1.20
N ILE A 141 -7.60 10.78 -2.29
CA ILE A 141 -8.65 11.19 -3.22
C ILE A 141 -8.20 10.79 -4.63
N THR A 142 -9.04 10.05 -5.32
CA THR A 142 -8.85 9.73 -6.74
C THR A 142 -9.94 10.43 -7.54
N ILE A 143 -9.57 11.38 -8.39
CA ILE A 143 -10.47 12.04 -9.33
C ILE A 143 -10.57 11.19 -10.59
N LEU A 144 -11.77 10.76 -10.91
CA LEU A 144 -12.08 9.89 -12.05
C LEU A 144 -12.39 10.70 -13.30
N SER A 145 -13.11 11.83 -13.12
CA SER A 145 -13.38 12.80 -14.20
C SER A 145 -13.53 14.21 -13.63
N ALA A 146 -13.36 15.22 -14.46
CA ALA A 146 -13.57 16.62 -14.11
C ALA A 146 -13.91 17.43 -15.36
N SER A 147 -14.75 18.46 -15.23
CA SER A 147 -15.18 19.32 -16.34
C SER A 147 -14.02 20.06 -17.02
N ASN A 148 -13.00 20.48 -16.27
CA ASN A 148 -11.75 21.03 -16.77
C ASN A 148 -10.56 20.45 -16.01
N ARG A 149 -10.15 19.25 -16.41
CA ARG A 149 -9.11 18.48 -15.77
C ARG A 149 -7.75 19.20 -15.72
N LYS A 150 -7.36 19.87 -16.81
CA LYS A 150 -6.09 20.57 -16.89
C LYS A 150 -6.00 21.68 -15.84
N GLU A 151 -7.02 22.51 -15.75
CA GLU A 151 -7.08 23.59 -14.77
C GLU A 151 -7.14 23.05 -13.34
N MET A 152 -7.88 21.95 -13.11
CA MET A 152 -7.92 21.29 -11.80
C MET A 152 -6.52 20.83 -11.36
N ILE A 153 -5.74 20.20 -12.24
CA ILE A 153 -4.36 19.79 -11.95
C ILE A 153 -3.49 21.01 -11.63
N GLU A 154 -3.59 22.11 -12.37
CA GLU A 154 -2.85 23.35 -12.12
C GLU A 154 -3.17 23.95 -10.75
N LYS A 155 -4.43 23.88 -10.31
CA LYS A 155 -4.86 24.34 -8.97
C LYS A 155 -4.39 23.39 -7.88
N LEU A 156 -4.52 22.07 -8.08
CA LEU A 156 -4.05 21.06 -7.12
C LEU A 156 -2.55 21.16 -6.85
N ARG A 157 -1.75 21.38 -7.89
CA ARG A 157 -0.28 21.54 -7.78
C ARG A 157 0.16 22.77 -6.98
N LYS A 158 -0.74 23.73 -6.75
CA LYS A 158 -0.50 24.89 -5.89
C LYS A 158 -0.81 24.63 -4.42
N LEU A 159 -1.44 23.50 -4.12
CA LEU A 159 -1.73 23.08 -2.76
C LEU A 159 -0.57 22.25 -2.19
N ASN A 160 -0.52 22.16 -0.87
CA ASN A 160 0.48 21.35 -0.15
C ASN A 160 0.04 19.88 -0.07
N VAL A 161 -0.08 19.23 -1.25
CA VAL A 161 -0.48 17.83 -1.45
C VAL A 161 0.38 17.18 -2.52
N ALA A 162 0.49 15.86 -2.50
CA ALA A 162 1.05 15.10 -3.61
C ALA A 162 -0.03 14.88 -4.67
N VAL A 163 0.35 15.01 -5.95
CA VAL A 163 -0.57 14.85 -7.09
C VAL A 163 0.09 13.93 -8.10
N HIS A 164 -0.47 12.76 -8.30
CA HIS A 164 -0.01 11.76 -9.25
C HIS A 164 -1.05 11.55 -10.36
N LEU A 165 -0.57 11.41 -11.58
CA LEU A 165 -1.41 11.00 -12.70
C LEU A 165 -1.27 9.50 -12.83
N ILE A 166 -2.36 8.79 -12.71
CA ILE A 166 -2.43 7.34 -12.78
C ILE A 166 -3.31 6.90 -13.96
N ASP A 167 -3.23 5.61 -14.33
CA ASP A 167 -3.98 5.05 -15.43
C ASP A 167 -3.72 5.80 -16.76
N ASP A 168 -2.46 5.81 -17.22
CA ASP A 168 -1.99 6.55 -18.41
C ASP A 168 -2.41 8.04 -18.41
N GLY A 169 -2.58 8.54 -17.19
CA GLY A 169 -2.95 9.92 -16.97
C GLY A 169 -4.49 10.16 -17.02
N GLU A 170 -5.34 9.17 -17.06
CA GLU A 170 -6.79 9.32 -17.04
C GLU A 170 -7.35 9.75 -15.69
N MET A 171 -6.70 9.32 -14.59
CA MET A 171 -7.11 9.65 -13.23
C MET A 171 -6.06 10.49 -12.51
N ILE A 172 -6.50 11.23 -11.48
CA ILE A 172 -5.63 12.05 -10.63
C ILE A 172 -5.72 11.50 -9.21
N GLU A 173 -4.62 10.99 -8.71
CA GLU A 173 -4.49 10.60 -7.31
C GLU A 173 -3.90 11.75 -6.49
N ILE A 174 -4.52 12.04 -5.35
CA ILE A 174 -4.13 13.10 -4.42
C ILE A 174 -3.94 12.49 -3.05
N THR A 175 -2.78 12.71 -2.44
CA THR A 175 -2.46 12.22 -1.11
C THR A 175 -1.77 13.32 -0.27
N PRO A 176 -1.75 13.20 1.06
CA PRO A 176 -0.90 14.03 1.89
C PRO A 176 0.57 13.95 1.46
N LEU A 177 1.31 15.05 1.62
CA LEU A 177 2.75 15.02 1.35
C LEU A 177 3.52 14.14 2.33
N GLY A 178 4.61 13.55 1.83
CA GLY A 178 5.57 12.84 2.66
C GLY A 178 5.15 11.43 3.08
N LEU A 179 4.10 10.87 2.46
CA LEU A 179 3.79 9.46 2.64
C LEU A 179 4.96 8.60 2.16
N SER A 180 5.30 7.61 2.95
CA SER A 180 6.37 6.67 2.62
C SER A 180 6.20 5.41 3.46
N LYS A 181 6.26 4.24 2.81
CA LYS A 181 6.27 2.94 3.49
C LYS A 181 7.36 2.90 4.57
N TRP A 182 8.56 3.46 4.29
CA TRP A 182 9.65 3.52 5.26
C TRP A 182 9.34 4.40 6.48
N ASN A 183 8.74 5.58 6.30
CA ASN A 183 8.38 6.45 7.43
C ASN A 183 7.38 5.75 8.37
N ALA A 184 6.41 5.03 7.80
CA ALA A 184 5.45 4.24 8.56
C ALA A 184 6.12 3.06 9.28
N LEU A 185 7.04 2.34 8.64
CA LEU A 185 7.81 1.27 9.26
C LEU A 185 8.63 1.79 10.46
N ARG A 186 9.22 2.97 10.36
CA ARG A 186 9.90 3.62 11.49
C ARG A 186 8.97 3.88 12.67
N THR A 187 7.76 4.31 12.42
CA THR A 187 6.73 4.50 13.47
C THR A 187 6.40 3.18 14.16
N LEU A 188 6.42 2.06 13.43
CA LEU A 188 6.28 0.72 14.00
C LEU A 188 7.54 0.21 14.73
N GLY A 189 8.56 1.06 14.91
CA GLY A 189 9.80 0.70 15.60
C GLY A 189 10.80 -0.10 14.77
N ILE A 190 10.65 -0.11 13.43
CA ILE A 190 11.60 -0.77 12.53
C ILE A 190 12.82 0.13 12.36
N GLN A 191 14.01 -0.45 12.52
CA GLN A 191 15.28 0.27 12.40
C GLN A 191 15.96 -0.06 11.07
N LYS A 192 16.78 0.88 10.59
CA LYS A 192 17.63 0.67 9.41
C LYS A 192 18.52 -0.55 9.62
N ARG A 193 18.72 -1.31 8.55
CA ARG A 193 19.57 -2.50 8.50
C ARG A 193 19.18 -3.61 9.49
N ASN A 194 17.91 -3.65 9.89
CA ASN A 194 17.36 -4.65 10.82
C ASN A 194 16.11 -5.36 10.26
N TYR A 195 16.01 -5.46 8.94
CA TYR A 195 14.93 -6.18 8.27
C TYR A 195 15.35 -6.59 6.86
N ILE A 196 14.68 -7.60 6.34
CA ILE A 196 14.78 -8.09 4.97
C ILE A 196 13.55 -7.56 4.22
N ALA A 197 13.72 -7.01 3.04
CA ALA A 197 12.63 -6.44 2.25
C ALA A 197 12.37 -7.23 0.98
N PHE A 198 11.11 -7.49 0.69
CA PHE A 198 10.60 -8.00 -0.58
C PHE A 198 9.70 -6.93 -1.20
N GLY A 199 9.94 -6.61 -2.46
CA GLY A 199 9.17 -5.58 -3.15
C GLY A 199 9.36 -5.64 -4.66
N LYS A 200 8.60 -4.82 -5.39
CA LYS A 200 8.61 -4.82 -6.85
C LYS A 200 8.49 -3.45 -7.50
N ASP A 201 7.93 -2.45 -6.81
CA ASP A 201 7.55 -1.17 -7.38
C ASP A 201 8.46 -0.01 -6.90
N GLU A 202 8.45 1.10 -7.65
CA GLU A 202 9.24 2.29 -7.33
C GLU A 202 8.97 2.82 -5.91
N GLU A 203 7.77 2.62 -5.39
CA GLU A 203 7.36 2.99 -4.04
C GLU A 203 8.13 2.23 -2.94
N ASP A 204 8.77 1.10 -3.29
CA ASP A 204 9.58 0.29 -2.38
C ASP A 204 11.04 0.77 -2.29
N VAL A 205 11.48 1.70 -3.13
CA VAL A 205 12.87 2.21 -3.14
C VAL A 205 13.32 2.61 -1.74
N ASN A 206 12.50 3.38 -1.01
CA ASN A 206 12.85 3.80 0.35
C ASN A 206 12.88 2.65 1.36
N VAL A 207 12.11 1.58 1.13
CA VAL A 207 12.16 0.37 1.96
C VAL A 207 13.43 -0.40 1.66
N PHE A 208 13.83 -0.51 0.40
CA PHE A 208 15.05 -1.21 -0.03
C PHE A 208 16.31 -0.48 0.45
N ASP A 209 16.39 0.84 0.29
CA ASP A 209 17.57 1.64 0.66
C ASP A 209 17.99 1.45 2.12
N PHE A 210 17.03 1.21 3.01
CA PHE A 210 17.29 1.04 4.45
C PHE A 210 17.23 -0.42 4.94
N ALA A 211 16.95 -1.38 4.08
CA ALA A 211 16.94 -2.80 4.45
C ALA A 211 18.36 -3.36 4.72
N GLN A 212 18.43 -4.46 5.42
CA GLN A 212 19.66 -5.25 5.60
C GLN A 212 19.92 -6.14 4.39
N TYR A 213 18.86 -6.64 3.76
CA TYR A 213 18.88 -7.46 2.55
C TYR A 213 17.60 -7.24 1.76
N THR A 214 17.71 -7.25 0.44
CA THR A 214 16.61 -6.88 -0.45
C THR A 214 16.39 -7.92 -1.54
N ILE A 215 15.14 -8.24 -1.79
CA ILE A 215 14.71 -9.17 -2.83
C ILE A 215 13.73 -8.46 -3.74
N LEU A 216 14.15 -8.23 -4.98
CA LEU A 216 13.29 -7.68 -6.03
C LEU A 216 12.49 -8.80 -6.69
N ILE A 217 11.17 -8.68 -6.69
CA ILE A 217 10.27 -9.53 -7.46
C ILE A 217 10.02 -8.87 -8.81
N GLY A 218 10.44 -9.53 -9.89
CA GLY A 218 10.36 -8.97 -11.25
C GLY A 218 11.64 -8.27 -11.68
N ASN A 219 11.51 -7.20 -12.46
CA ASN A 219 12.65 -6.52 -13.10
C ASN A 219 12.53 -5.00 -13.15
N ASN A 220 11.86 -4.40 -12.18
CA ASN A 220 11.66 -2.94 -12.13
C ASN A 220 13.03 -2.21 -12.10
N PRO A 221 13.35 -1.38 -13.12
CA PRO A 221 14.66 -0.71 -13.21
C PRO A 221 14.97 0.20 -12.02
N ALA A 222 13.96 0.79 -11.38
CA ALA A 222 14.13 1.67 -10.24
C ALA A 222 14.68 0.93 -9.01
N LEU A 223 14.42 -0.39 -8.90
CA LEU A 223 14.83 -1.21 -7.77
C LEU A 223 16.07 -2.07 -8.03
N VAL A 224 16.41 -2.35 -9.29
CA VAL A 224 17.54 -3.24 -9.62
C VAL A 224 18.84 -2.80 -8.94
N ALA A 225 19.10 -1.49 -8.87
CA ALA A 225 20.32 -0.95 -8.25
C ALA A 225 20.33 -1.13 -6.70
N PHE A 226 19.18 -1.38 -6.09
CA PHE A 226 19.03 -1.56 -4.64
C PHE A 226 18.82 -3.01 -4.24
N ALA A 227 18.70 -3.93 -5.21
CA ALA A 227 18.40 -5.34 -4.96
C ALA A 227 19.68 -6.15 -4.72
N ASP A 228 19.74 -6.87 -3.58
CA ASP A 228 20.76 -7.88 -3.34
C ASP A 228 20.46 -9.18 -4.11
N GLU A 229 19.19 -9.45 -4.37
CA GLU A 229 18.71 -10.61 -5.11
C GLU A 229 17.51 -10.23 -5.98
N GLN A 230 17.41 -10.85 -7.14
CA GLN A 230 16.31 -10.64 -8.08
C GLN A 230 15.66 -11.98 -8.40
N LEU A 231 14.34 -12.04 -8.24
CA LEU A 231 13.52 -13.21 -8.60
C LEU A 231 12.64 -12.84 -9.80
N ILE A 232 12.95 -13.43 -10.94
CA ILE A 232 12.13 -13.23 -12.15
C ILE A 232 10.80 -13.97 -12.00
N VAL A 233 9.72 -13.26 -12.31
CA VAL A 233 8.35 -13.78 -12.22
C VAL A 233 8.11 -14.80 -13.33
N ASP A 234 7.85 -16.02 -12.93
CA ASP A 234 7.45 -17.16 -13.78
C ASP A 234 6.57 -18.13 -12.97
N ASP A 235 6.17 -19.25 -13.55
CA ASP A 235 5.31 -20.26 -12.91
C ASP A 235 5.89 -20.84 -11.59
N ARG A 236 7.16 -20.59 -11.28
CA ARG A 236 7.85 -21.04 -10.06
C ARG A 236 8.15 -19.90 -9.09
N ILE A 237 7.57 -18.72 -9.27
CA ILE A 237 7.91 -17.55 -8.46
C ILE A 237 7.68 -17.81 -6.97
N GLU A 238 6.57 -18.41 -6.58
CA GLU A 238 6.28 -18.70 -5.17
C GLU A 238 7.32 -19.65 -4.56
N MET A 239 7.75 -20.68 -5.30
CA MET A 239 8.81 -21.58 -4.86
C MET A 239 10.11 -20.84 -4.62
N LYS A 240 10.52 -19.94 -5.52
CA LYS A 240 11.73 -19.11 -5.38
C LYS A 240 11.64 -18.20 -4.13
N ILE A 241 10.48 -17.60 -3.88
CA ILE A 241 10.24 -16.78 -2.68
C ILE A 241 10.41 -17.63 -1.42
N VAL A 242 9.78 -18.81 -1.38
CA VAL A 242 9.88 -19.73 -0.23
C VAL A 242 11.32 -20.17 0.01
N GLU A 243 12.07 -20.52 -1.03
CA GLU A 243 13.50 -20.90 -0.93
C GLU A 243 14.35 -19.74 -0.39
N SER A 244 14.14 -18.52 -0.89
CA SER A 244 14.84 -17.33 -0.40
C SER A 244 14.50 -17.03 1.06
N CYS A 245 13.23 -17.11 1.46
CA CYS A 245 12.80 -16.92 2.85
C CYS A 245 13.44 -17.95 3.79
N LYS A 246 13.43 -19.23 3.43
CA LYS A 246 14.07 -20.31 4.22
C LYS A 246 15.57 -20.06 4.38
N ARG A 247 16.27 -19.80 3.30
CA ARG A 247 17.72 -19.51 3.29
C ARG A 247 18.06 -18.28 4.14
N LEU A 248 17.28 -17.19 4.01
CA LEU A 248 17.51 -15.96 4.75
C LEU A 248 17.13 -16.09 6.22
N SER A 249 16.11 -16.88 6.56
CA SER A 249 15.76 -17.17 7.95
C SER A 249 16.87 -17.92 8.70
N GLU A 250 17.65 -18.73 8.00
CA GLU A 250 18.82 -19.41 8.56
C GLU A 250 20.03 -18.48 8.66
N ARG A 251 20.26 -17.66 7.62
CA ARG A 251 21.40 -16.73 7.56
C ARG A 251 21.30 -15.62 8.60
N PHE A 252 20.10 -15.10 8.87
CA PHE A 252 19.85 -13.98 9.78
C PHE A 252 19.12 -14.43 11.05
N LYS A 253 19.53 -15.53 11.65
CA LYS A 253 19.01 -15.96 12.96
C LYS A 253 19.23 -14.87 14.00
N LEU A 254 18.23 -14.70 14.90
CA LEU A 254 18.44 -13.93 16.12
C LEU A 254 19.49 -14.68 16.95
N THR A 255 20.66 -14.08 17.14
CA THR A 255 21.64 -14.50 18.14
C THR A 255 21.18 -14.11 19.53
#